data_3e5d9c120b326af94cefc566a144a1ca
#
_entry.id   3e5d9c120b326af94cefc566a144a1ca
#
_cell.length_a   1.000
_cell.length_b   1.000
_cell.length_c   1.000
_cell.angle_alpha   90.00
_cell.angle_beta   90.00
_cell.angle_gamma   90.00
#
_symmetry.space_group_name_H-M   'P 1'
#
loop_
_entity.id
_entity.type
_entity.pdbx_description
1 polymer ?
#
loop_
_entity_poly.entity_id
_entity_poly.type
_entity_poly.pdbx_seq_one_letter_code
_entity_poly.pdbx_strand_id
1 'polypeptide(L)'
;VPMIPDDKKQTIIGILNGMAQSPQTDVKAATLYKPEYSWNYEIGSHLTLFNGKLQADLSAFYMDTRDQQLSRFAESGLGRITVNAGKSRSLGAEASLRAQLTDQFSLNGNYGYTYATFTDYVISETENYNGNYVPFVPKHTFAVGGQYIFPLHKNAILDNITLDANYRAAGRIYWTEQNN
;
A
#
# COMPACT_ATOMS: atom_id res chain seq x y z
N VAL A 1 13.06 -38.44 32.67
CA VAL A 1 12.89 -36.99 32.46
C VAL A 1 13.51 -36.30 33.67
N PRO A 2 14.50 -35.42 33.52
CA PRO A 2 15.08 -34.71 34.65
C PRO A 2 14.02 -33.83 35.30
N MET A 3 13.76 -34.06 36.58
CA MET A 3 12.82 -33.25 37.38
C MET A 3 13.41 -31.85 37.57
N ILE A 4 12.60 -30.81 37.24
CA ILE A 4 12.98 -29.42 37.48
C ILE A 4 13.12 -29.22 38.99
N PRO A 5 14.24 -28.68 39.49
CA PRO A 5 14.43 -28.36 40.91
C PRO A 5 13.31 -27.47 41.44
N ASP A 6 12.95 -27.66 42.71
CA ASP A 6 11.76 -26.98 43.29
C ASP A 6 11.93 -25.46 43.39
N ASP A 7 13.14 -24.96 43.55
CA ASP A 7 13.47 -23.53 43.49
C ASP A 7 13.15 -22.93 42.11
N LYS A 8 13.47 -23.66 41.05
CA LYS A 8 13.13 -23.22 39.67
C LYS A 8 11.65 -23.34 39.36
N LYS A 9 10.94 -24.30 39.93
CA LYS A 9 9.48 -24.38 39.82
C LYS A 9 8.81 -23.16 40.39
N GLN A 10 9.21 -22.70 41.57
CA GLN A 10 8.65 -21.51 42.23
C GLN A 10 8.94 -20.25 41.40
N THR A 11 10.12 -20.14 40.81
CA THR A 11 10.47 -19.03 39.93
C THR A 11 9.58 -19.02 38.65
N ILE A 12 9.38 -20.19 38.03
CA ILE A 12 8.54 -20.33 36.85
C ILE A 12 7.07 -20.01 37.19
N ILE A 13 6.57 -20.48 38.32
CA ILE A 13 5.21 -20.17 38.80
C ILE A 13 5.07 -18.67 39.08
N GLY A 14 6.07 -18.02 39.66
CA GLY A 14 6.08 -16.57 39.89
C GLY A 14 6.02 -15.78 38.56
N ILE A 15 6.79 -16.19 37.56
CA ILE A 15 6.78 -15.59 36.22
C ILE A 15 5.42 -15.79 35.55
N LEU A 16 4.87 -16.99 35.59
CA LEU A 16 3.57 -17.30 34.99
C LEU A 16 2.44 -16.54 35.67
N ASN A 17 2.45 -16.43 37.00
CA ASN A 17 1.48 -15.64 37.76
C ASN A 17 1.64 -14.14 37.48
N GLY A 18 2.86 -13.63 37.32
CA GLY A 18 3.13 -12.26 36.91
C GLY A 18 2.60 -11.97 35.49
N MET A 19 2.76 -12.91 34.57
CA MET A 19 2.17 -12.82 33.23
C MET A 19 0.65 -12.90 33.24
N ALA A 20 0.05 -13.71 34.12
CA ALA A 20 -1.39 -13.83 34.28
C ALA A 20 -2.02 -12.62 34.98
N GLN A 21 -1.25 -11.85 35.77
CA GLN A 21 -1.66 -10.62 36.41
C GLN A 21 -1.27 -9.35 35.63
N SER A 22 -0.55 -9.49 34.54
CA SER A 22 -0.46 -8.40 33.55
C SER A 22 -1.88 -7.94 33.23
N PRO A 23 -2.18 -6.63 33.23
CA PRO A 23 -3.52 -6.16 32.90
C PRO A 23 -3.93 -6.87 31.62
N GLN A 24 -4.91 -7.75 31.72
CA GLN A 24 -5.46 -8.42 30.57
C GLN A 24 -5.89 -7.31 29.66
N THR A 25 -5.12 -7.06 28.63
CA THR A 25 -5.58 -6.26 27.48
C THR A 25 -6.99 -6.77 27.23
N ASP A 26 -8.01 -5.94 27.38
CA ASP A 26 -9.38 -6.39 27.28
C ASP A 26 -9.53 -7.13 25.96
N VAL A 27 -9.51 -8.46 26.03
CA VAL A 27 -9.51 -9.33 24.85
C VAL A 27 -10.77 -9.05 24.02
N LYS A 28 -11.85 -8.61 24.66
CA LYS A 28 -13.06 -8.13 23.97
C LYS A 28 -12.80 -6.83 23.21
N ALA A 29 -12.07 -5.88 23.76
CA ALA A 29 -11.71 -4.65 23.04
C ALA A 29 -10.72 -4.93 21.88
N ALA A 30 -9.83 -5.92 22.08
CA ALA A 30 -8.88 -6.35 21.03
C ALA A 30 -9.49 -7.23 19.93
N THR A 31 -10.69 -7.79 20.16
CA THR A 31 -11.37 -8.67 19.18
C THR A 31 -12.51 -7.98 18.42
N LEU A 32 -12.91 -6.79 18.83
CA LEU A 32 -14.01 -6.04 18.22
C LEU A 32 -13.45 -4.77 17.57
N TYR A 33 -13.33 -4.79 16.26
CA TYR A 33 -13.06 -3.60 15.47
C TYR A 33 -14.30 -3.22 14.65
N LYS A 34 -14.47 -1.93 14.42
CA LYS A 34 -15.57 -1.41 13.63
C LYS A 34 -15.32 -1.63 12.15
N PRO A 35 -16.35 -1.78 11.33
CA PRO A 35 -16.19 -1.76 9.88
C PRO A 35 -15.53 -0.45 9.42
N GLU A 36 -14.60 -0.57 8.50
CA GLU A 36 -14.03 0.57 7.78
C GLU A 36 -15.00 1.03 6.69
N TYR A 37 -15.14 2.34 6.54
CA TYR A 37 -15.96 2.96 5.49
C TYR A 37 -15.11 3.93 4.68
N SER A 38 -15.19 3.81 3.35
CA SER A 38 -14.54 4.73 2.43
C SER A 38 -15.54 5.31 1.43
N TRP A 39 -15.45 6.63 1.26
CA TRP A 39 -16.14 7.35 0.18
C TRP A 39 -15.09 7.77 -0.83
N ASN A 40 -15.25 7.30 -2.07
CA ASN A 40 -14.38 7.66 -3.17
C ASN A 40 -15.15 8.51 -4.18
N TYR A 41 -14.56 9.65 -4.55
CA TYR A 41 -15.01 10.53 -5.61
C TYR A 41 -13.94 10.57 -6.67
N GLU A 42 -14.29 10.24 -7.90
CA GLU A 42 -13.37 10.17 -9.01
C GLU A 42 -13.95 10.87 -10.24
N ILE A 43 -13.08 11.57 -10.97
CA ILE A 43 -13.35 12.11 -12.28
C ILE A 43 -12.26 11.66 -13.22
N GLY A 44 -12.63 11.23 -14.43
CA GLY A 44 -11.66 10.74 -15.42
C GLY A 44 -12.01 11.16 -16.82
N SER A 45 -11.02 11.09 -17.68
CA SER A 45 -11.14 11.36 -19.12
C SER A 45 -10.35 10.32 -19.90
N HIS A 46 -10.96 9.79 -20.95
CA HIS A 46 -10.32 8.94 -21.94
C HIS A 46 -10.22 9.68 -23.26
N LEU A 47 -9.02 9.81 -23.79
CA LEU A 47 -8.74 10.49 -25.06
C LEU A 47 -8.15 9.50 -26.06
N THR A 48 -8.70 9.53 -27.27
CA THR A 48 -8.17 8.81 -28.42
C THR A 48 -7.91 9.80 -29.54
N LEU A 49 -6.65 9.94 -29.92
CA LEU A 49 -6.18 10.93 -30.87
C LEU A 49 -5.41 10.27 -32.01
N PHE A 50 -5.27 10.99 -33.15
CA PHE A 50 -4.50 10.56 -34.31
C PHE A 50 -4.94 9.19 -34.85
N ASN A 51 -6.25 8.99 -35.03
CA ASN A 51 -6.85 7.73 -35.49
C ASN A 51 -6.47 6.52 -34.62
N GLY A 52 -6.45 6.69 -33.29
CA GLY A 52 -6.13 5.61 -32.35
C GLY A 52 -4.64 5.41 -32.05
N LYS A 53 -3.76 6.16 -32.72
CA LYS A 53 -2.31 6.05 -32.50
C LYS A 53 -1.86 6.57 -31.13
N LEU A 54 -2.64 7.45 -30.52
CA LEU A 54 -2.39 7.98 -29.18
C LEU A 54 -3.64 7.80 -28.32
N GLN A 55 -3.50 7.10 -27.23
CA GLN A 55 -4.52 6.96 -26.19
C GLN A 55 -3.98 7.52 -24.88
N ALA A 56 -4.79 8.31 -24.19
CA ALA A 56 -4.45 8.88 -22.91
C ALA A 56 -5.65 8.77 -21.95
N ASP A 57 -5.39 8.25 -20.77
CA ASP A 57 -6.34 8.21 -19.66
C ASP A 57 -5.82 9.13 -18.57
N LEU A 58 -6.69 9.99 -18.07
CA LEU A 58 -6.40 10.90 -16.97
C LEU A 58 -7.49 10.75 -15.94
N SER A 59 -7.13 10.58 -14.68
CA SER A 59 -8.09 10.61 -13.59
C SER A 59 -7.58 11.42 -12.40
N ALA A 60 -8.51 11.90 -11.59
CA ALA A 60 -8.25 12.51 -10.31
C ALA A 60 -9.26 11.98 -9.30
N PHE A 61 -8.82 11.69 -8.09
CA PHE A 61 -9.64 11.10 -7.06
C PHE A 61 -9.48 11.79 -5.71
N TYR A 62 -10.52 11.70 -4.91
CA TYR A 62 -10.52 12.05 -3.50
C TYR A 62 -11.24 10.95 -2.71
N MET A 63 -10.58 10.42 -1.67
CA MET A 63 -11.10 9.36 -0.81
C MET A 63 -11.08 9.83 0.64
N ASP A 64 -12.21 9.69 1.34
CA ASP A 64 -12.34 9.88 2.80
C ASP A 64 -12.60 8.51 3.43
N THR A 65 -11.71 8.09 4.31
CA THR A 65 -11.81 6.80 5.02
C THR A 65 -12.03 7.03 6.50
N ARG A 66 -13.00 6.34 7.07
CA ARG A 66 -13.38 6.39 8.49
C ARG A 66 -13.24 5.04 9.13
N ASP A 67 -12.92 5.03 10.43
CA ASP A 67 -12.66 3.83 11.21
C ASP A 67 -11.63 2.91 10.53
N GLN A 68 -10.61 3.51 9.88
CA GLN A 68 -9.58 2.79 9.14
C GLN A 68 -8.93 1.71 9.99
N GLN A 69 -8.79 0.52 9.43
CA GLN A 69 -8.21 -0.63 10.11
C GLN A 69 -6.71 -0.69 9.87
N LEU A 70 -5.94 -0.62 10.93
CA LEU A 70 -4.48 -0.76 10.88
C LEU A 70 -4.02 -1.95 11.73
N SER A 71 -2.99 -2.63 11.25
CA SER A 71 -2.35 -3.72 11.99
C SER A 71 -1.09 -3.19 12.68
N ARG A 72 -1.06 -3.20 14.00
CA ARG A 72 0.11 -2.83 14.80
C ARG A 72 0.57 -3.96 15.71
N PHE A 73 1.79 -3.88 16.21
CA PHE A 73 2.24 -4.81 17.24
C PHE A 73 1.45 -4.60 18.53
N ALA A 74 1.12 -5.69 19.22
CA ALA A 74 0.53 -5.61 20.55
C ALA A 74 1.54 -4.99 21.53
N GLU A 75 1.07 -4.26 22.54
CA GLU A 75 1.92 -3.66 23.58
C GLU A 75 2.78 -4.70 24.32
N SER A 76 2.31 -5.95 24.40
CA SER A 76 3.07 -7.07 24.92
C SER A 76 4.30 -7.45 24.09
N GLY A 77 4.47 -6.89 22.89
CA GLY A 77 5.49 -7.28 21.91
C GLY A 77 5.24 -8.64 21.24
N LEU A 78 4.18 -9.34 21.62
CA LEU A 78 3.84 -10.66 21.10
C LEU A 78 2.62 -10.57 20.19
N GLY A 79 2.88 -10.72 18.86
CA GLY A 79 1.82 -10.74 17.86
C GLY A 79 1.41 -9.35 17.37
N ARG A 80 0.40 -9.35 16.51
CA ARG A 80 -0.19 -8.14 15.90
C ARG A 80 -1.67 -8.09 16.23
N ILE A 81 -2.17 -6.88 16.43
CA ILE A 81 -3.58 -6.59 16.64
C ILE A 81 -4.07 -5.65 15.56
N THR A 82 -5.33 -5.78 15.16
CA THR A 82 -6.01 -4.80 14.30
C THR A 82 -6.72 -3.79 15.19
N VAL A 83 -6.49 -2.52 14.91
CA VAL A 83 -7.13 -1.40 15.60
C VAL A 83 -7.78 -0.47 14.57
N ASN A 84 -8.82 0.24 14.97
CA ASN A 84 -9.35 1.32 14.15
C ASN A 84 -8.49 2.58 14.41
N ALA A 85 -7.87 3.07 13.35
CA ALA A 85 -7.23 4.38 13.34
C ALA A 85 -8.27 5.39 12.85
N GLY A 86 -8.77 6.25 13.66
CA GLY A 86 -9.74 7.30 13.36
C GLY A 86 -10.08 7.50 11.87
N LYS A 87 -9.48 8.51 11.22
CA LYS A 87 -9.80 8.88 9.83
C LYS A 87 -8.55 9.14 9.02
N SER A 88 -8.63 8.84 7.73
CA SER A 88 -7.62 9.26 6.77
C SER A 88 -8.29 9.82 5.51
N ARG A 89 -7.52 10.59 4.75
CA ARG A 89 -7.91 11.03 3.42
C ARG A 89 -6.79 10.76 2.43
N SER A 90 -7.19 10.40 1.21
CA SER A 90 -6.28 10.28 0.09
C SER A 90 -6.79 11.12 -1.06
N LEU A 91 -5.90 11.83 -1.71
CA LEU A 91 -6.21 12.52 -2.95
C LEU A 91 -5.07 12.26 -3.93
N GLY A 92 -5.41 12.20 -5.21
CA GLY A 92 -4.41 11.89 -6.19
C GLY A 92 -4.86 12.13 -7.62
N ALA A 93 -3.91 11.91 -8.51
CA ALA A 93 -4.15 11.93 -9.95
C ALA A 93 -3.35 10.81 -10.60
N GLU A 94 -3.93 10.24 -11.65
CA GLU A 94 -3.32 9.21 -12.44
C GLU A 94 -3.34 9.59 -13.91
N ALA A 95 -2.26 9.26 -14.61
CA ALA A 95 -2.14 9.44 -16.04
C ALA A 95 -1.59 8.16 -16.67
N SER A 96 -2.21 7.73 -17.75
CA SER A 96 -1.77 6.60 -18.55
C SER A 96 -1.69 7.04 -20.01
N LEU A 97 -0.62 6.68 -20.67
CA LEU A 97 -0.37 7.03 -22.08
C LEU A 97 0.02 5.76 -22.84
N ARG A 98 -0.55 5.61 -24.02
CA ARG A 98 -0.18 4.58 -24.98
C ARG A 98 -0.05 5.19 -26.37
N ALA A 99 1.11 5.07 -26.98
CA ALA A 99 1.43 5.67 -28.28
C ALA A 99 1.98 4.63 -29.26
N GLN A 100 1.34 4.51 -30.41
CA GLN A 100 1.85 3.77 -31.57
C GLN A 100 2.60 4.77 -32.46
N LEU A 101 3.92 4.86 -32.31
CA LEU A 101 4.74 5.86 -33.00
C LEU A 101 5.00 5.49 -34.45
N THR A 102 5.22 4.19 -34.72
CA THR A 102 5.31 3.62 -36.07
C THR A 102 4.60 2.26 -36.09
N ASP A 103 4.50 1.60 -37.21
CA ASP A 103 3.93 0.25 -37.29
C ASP A 103 4.73 -0.78 -36.48
N GLN A 104 6.00 -0.49 -36.20
CA GLN A 104 6.91 -1.37 -35.47
C GLN A 104 7.18 -0.92 -34.05
N PHE A 105 6.93 0.36 -33.70
CA PHE A 105 7.34 0.93 -32.42
C PHE A 105 6.19 1.52 -31.63
N SER A 106 5.98 1.00 -30.42
CA SER A 106 5.01 1.51 -29.47
C SER A 106 5.66 1.85 -28.14
N LEU A 107 5.09 2.85 -27.47
CA LEU A 107 5.44 3.28 -26.11
C LEU A 107 4.21 3.26 -25.22
N ASN A 108 4.41 2.96 -23.95
CA ASN A 108 3.42 3.13 -22.92
C ASN A 108 4.05 3.78 -21.67
N GLY A 109 3.26 4.54 -20.95
CA GLY A 109 3.70 5.19 -19.72
C GLY A 109 2.53 5.32 -18.76
N ASN A 110 2.81 5.15 -17.46
CA ASN A 110 1.83 5.36 -16.40
C ASN A 110 2.51 6.18 -15.30
N TYR A 111 1.77 7.12 -14.77
CA TYR A 111 2.19 7.92 -13.63
C TYR A 111 1.03 8.03 -12.65
N GLY A 112 1.31 7.82 -11.36
CA GLY A 112 0.37 8.03 -10.28
C GLY A 112 0.96 8.94 -9.22
N TYR A 113 0.15 9.87 -8.74
CA TYR A 113 0.42 10.68 -7.58
C TYR A 113 -0.64 10.44 -6.52
N THR A 114 -0.23 10.11 -5.29
CA THR A 114 -1.13 9.88 -4.16
C THR A 114 -0.64 10.62 -2.93
N TYR A 115 -1.49 11.48 -2.39
CA TYR A 115 -1.28 12.16 -1.12
C TYR A 115 -2.27 11.59 -0.09
N ALA A 116 -1.81 10.66 0.74
CA ALA A 116 -2.61 9.97 1.75
C ALA A 116 -2.11 10.32 3.16
N THR A 117 -2.97 10.90 3.99
CA THR A 117 -2.63 11.34 5.35
C THR A 117 -3.72 10.98 6.34
N PHE A 118 -3.33 10.76 7.60
CA PHE A 118 -4.27 10.67 8.70
C PHE A 118 -4.87 12.05 9.00
N THR A 119 -6.18 12.11 9.16
CA THR A 119 -6.91 13.32 9.57
C THR A 119 -7.36 13.27 11.01
N ASP A 120 -7.47 12.07 11.58
CA ASP A 120 -7.86 11.84 12.96
C ASP A 120 -7.26 10.48 13.42
N TYR A 121 -6.06 10.51 13.95
CA TYR A 121 -5.39 9.33 14.51
C TYR A 121 -4.56 9.71 15.74
N VAL A 122 -5.21 9.71 16.88
CA VAL A 122 -4.61 9.99 18.19
C VAL A 122 -4.74 8.74 19.05
N ILE A 123 -3.63 8.20 19.52
CA ILE A 123 -3.58 7.02 20.39
C ILE A 123 -3.46 7.45 21.85
N SER A 124 -2.63 8.48 22.14
CA SER A 124 -2.38 9.02 23.47
C SER A 124 -1.97 10.50 23.36
N GLU A 125 -1.75 11.15 24.50
CA GLU A 125 -1.25 12.54 24.53
C GLU A 125 0.11 12.70 23.84
N THR A 126 0.92 11.63 23.78
CA THR A 126 2.25 11.62 23.16
C THR A 126 2.27 10.99 21.76
N GLU A 127 1.22 10.29 21.36
CA GLU A 127 1.11 9.59 20.10
C GLU A 127 -0.03 10.16 19.26
N ASN A 128 0.26 11.25 18.56
CA ASN A 128 -0.65 11.93 17.63
C ASN A 128 -0.04 11.88 16.23
N TYR A 129 -0.69 11.19 15.31
CA TYR A 129 -0.25 10.97 13.94
C TYR A 129 -1.05 11.78 12.92
N ASN A 130 -1.84 12.76 13.37
CA ASN A 130 -2.58 13.65 12.49
C ASN A 130 -1.63 14.40 11.55
N GLY A 131 -1.92 14.36 10.26
CA GLY A 131 -1.08 14.95 9.22
C GLY A 131 0.03 14.05 8.71
N ASN A 132 0.36 12.96 9.39
CA ASN A 132 1.35 12.00 8.93
C ASN A 132 0.81 11.21 7.73
N TYR A 133 1.73 10.76 6.87
CA TYR A 133 1.39 9.91 5.73
C TYR A 133 0.94 8.53 6.19
N VAL A 134 -0.06 8.00 5.47
CA VAL A 134 -0.50 6.61 5.65
C VAL A 134 0.63 5.68 5.21
N PRO A 135 1.04 4.71 6.04
CA PRO A 135 2.09 3.76 5.71
C PRO A 135 1.80 2.95 4.45
N PHE A 136 2.85 2.50 3.78
CA PHE A 136 2.82 1.64 2.59
C PHE A 136 2.21 2.27 1.34
N VAL A 137 1.90 3.57 1.34
CA VAL A 137 1.39 4.30 0.19
C VAL A 137 2.52 5.11 -0.45
N PRO A 138 3.02 4.73 -1.64
CA PRO A 138 4.01 5.53 -2.35
C PRO A 138 3.37 6.82 -2.85
N LYS A 139 4.05 7.96 -2.61
CA LYS A 139 3.59 9.26 -3.07
C LYS A 139 3.60 9.39 -4.60
N HIS A 140 4.54 8.74 -5.24
CA HIS A 140 4.69 8.72 -6.69
C HIS A 140 4.88 7.29 -7.15
N THR A 141 4.24 6.94 -8.24
CA THR A 141 4.47 5.69 -8.98
C THR A 141 4.71 6.04 -10.43
N PHE A 142 5.63 5.35 -11.06
CA PHE A 142 5.98 5.56 -12.45
C PHE A 142 6.28 4.23 -13.13
N ALA A 143 5.77 4.08 -14.34
CA ALA A 143 6.11 2.97 -15.21
C ALA A 143 6.22 3.48 -16.64
N VAL A 144 7.23 3.03 -17.37
CA VAL A 144 7.37 3.28 -18.80
C VAL A 144 7.82 2.00 -19.48
N GLY A 145 7.25 1.72 -20.63
CA GLY A 145 7.60 0.58 -21.45
C GLY A 145 7.66 0.94 -22.92
N GLY A 146 8.45 0.19 -23.65
CA GLY A 146 8.56 0.28 -25.11
C GLY A 146 8.63 -1.09 -25.73
N GLN A 147 8.02 -1.22 -26.89
CA GLN A 147 8.06 -2.43 -27.70
C GLN A 147 8.52 -2.09 -29.11
N TYR A 148 9.44 -2.87 -29.63
CA TYR A 148 9.86 -2.78 -31.02
C TYR A 148 9.75 -4.14 -31.70
N ILE A 149 9.08 -4.16 -32.88
CA ILE A 149 8.89 -5.34 -33.70
C ILE A 149 9.85 -5.26 -34.87
N PHE A 150 10.78 -6.21 -34.97
CA PHE A 150 11.68 -6.39 -36.11
C PHE A 150 11.02 -7.35 -37.11
N PRO A 151 10.47 -6.86 -38.23
CA PRO A 151 9.94 -7.76 -39.27
C PRO A 151 11.08 -8.52 -39.93
N LEU A 152 10.94 -9.82 -40.08
CA LEU A 152 11.89 -10.67 -40.80
C LEU A 152 11.38 -10.92 -42.23
N HIS A 153 12.31 -11.07 -43.18
CA HIS A 153 11.94 -11.27 -44.58
C HIS A 153 11.35 -12.66 -44.81
N LYS A 154 10.47 -12.78 -45.80
CA LYS A 154 9.57 -13.89 -46.15
C LYS A 154 10.14 -15.32 -46.27
N ASN A 155 11.42 -15.56 -46.03
CA ASN A 155 12.02 -16.90 -46.11
C ASN A 155 12.54 -17.42 -44.76
N ALA A 156 12.23 -16.74 -43.68
CA ALA A 156 12.61 -17.17 -42.34
C ALA A 156 11.54 -18.07 -41.72
N ILE A 157 11.97 -18.97 -40.87
CA ILE A 157 11.07 -19.79 -40.03
C ILE A 157 10.27 -18.90 -39.05
N LEU A 158 10.75 -17.65 -38.86
CA LEU A 158 10.16 -16.65 -37.97
C LEU A 158 9.68 -15.44 -38.80
N ASP A 159 8.49 -14.95 -38.50
CA ASP A 159 7.91 -13.77 -39.17
C ASP A 159 8.46 -12.45 -38.60
N ASN A 160 8.71 -12.41 -37.27
CA ASN A 160 9.22 -11.22 -36.58
C ASN A 160 9.97 -11.61 -35.31
N ILE A 161 10.71 -10.62 -34.78
CA ILE A 161 11.29 -10.63 -33.42
C ILE A 161 10.74 -9.42 -32.70
N THR A 162 10.18 -9.61 -31.52
CA THR A 162 9.68 -8.53 -30.68
C THR A 162 10.62 -8.32 -29.50
N LEU A 163 11.04 -7.07 -29.30
CA LEU A 163 11.81 -6.63 -28.14
C LEU A 163 10.94 -5.73 -27.26
N ASP A 164 10.82 -6.10 -25.98
CA ASP A 164 10.11 -5.34 -24.97
C ASP A 164 11.07 -4.88 -23.88
N ALA A 165 10.95 -3.61 -23.48
CA ALA A 165 11.66 -3.05 -22.35
C ALA A 165 10.68 -2.32 -21.43
N ASN A 166 10.79 -2.56 -20.12
CA ASN A 166 9.94 -1.94 -19.12
C ASN A 166 10.76 -1.46 -17.94
N TYR A 167 10.46 -0.24 -17.46
CA TYR A 167 11.01 0.33 -16.25
C TYR A 167 9.88 0.74 -15.30
N ARG A 168 10.05 0.46 -14.01
CA ARG A 168 9.10 0.85 -12.96
C ARG A 168 9.85 1.45 -11.79
N ALA A 169 9.26 2.49 -11.21
CA ALA A 169 9.77 3.14 -10.02
C ALA A 169 8.64 3.52 -9.09
N ALA A 170 8.92 3.50 -7.79
CA ALA A 170 8.06 4.02 -6.75
C ALA A 170 8.84 5.06 -5.93
N GLY A 171 8.15 6.12 -5.54
CA GLY A 171 8.68 7.14 -4.66
C GLY A 171 8.80 6.67 -3.21
N ARG A 172 9.04 7.63 -2.31
CA ARG A 172 9.18 7.34 -0.88
C ARG A 172 7.91 6.67 -0.35
N ILE A 173 8.12 5.65 0.48
CA ILE A 173 7.11 4.94 1.26
C ILE A 173 7.52 5.04 2.72
N TYR A 174 6.59 5.34 3.59
CA TYR A 174 6.76 5.22 5.04
C TYR A 174 6.31 3.85 5.51
N TRP A 175 7.03 3.28 6.45
CA TRP A 175 6.78 1.92 6.96
C TRP A 175 5.99 1.92 8.27
N THR A 176 5.94 3.09 8.92
CA THR A 176 5.29 3.29 10.21
C THR A 176 4.47 4.58 10.20
N GLU A 177 3.56 4.70 11.15
CA GLU A 177 2.70 5.87 11.33
C GLU A 177 3.48 7.11 11.79
N GLN A 178 4.67 6.92 12.39
CA GLN A 178 5.59 8.00 12.78
C GLN A 178 6.24 8.68 11.56
N ASN A 179 6.20 8.03 10.40
CA ASN A 179 6.85 8.50 9.17
C ASN A 179 8.39 8.59 9.26
N ASN A 180 9.00 7.65 9.97
CA ASN A 180 10.45 7.48 10.09
C ASN A 180 11.04 6.73 8.89
#